data_41a3e38a4becaf4381f4fa4c241d0b3b
#
_entry.id   41a3e38a4becaf4381f4fa4c241d0b3b
#
_cell.length_a   1.000
_cell.length_b   1.000
_cell.length_c   1.000
_cell.angle_alpha   90.00
_cell.angle_beta   90.00
_cell.angle_gamma   90.00
#
_symmetry.space_group_name_H-M   'P 1'
#
loop_
_entity.id
_entity.type
_entity.pdbx_description
1 polymer ?
#
loop_
_entity_poly.entity_id
_entity_poly.type
_entity_poly.pdbx_seq_one_letter_code
_entity_poly.pdbx_strand_id
1 'polypeptide(L)'
;LDANAPPAASLGWDSDASSSNPDTRAIEFEEFDLSEHISLLRDGVNVLAIQGLNVSMSSNDFLVNPVLELIDLGPVNAEVRQYFIEPTPGGPNRQGVDSVSPDPIFSHDSGAYGGNLMVELATEGEGAVIRYTLDGTIPDASSEVYAGPVAVTAAATLTARVWIEGSLPGESVSRSYLMLSDSVQ
;
A
#
# COMPACT_ATOMS: atom_id res chain seq x y z
N LEU A 1 19.50 -11.77 -23.04
CA LEU A 1 19.78 -12.62 -21.90
C LEU A 1 20.97 -13.48 -22.24
N ASP A 2 22.16 -13.08 -21.86
CA ASP A 2 23.38 -13.70 -22.32
C ASP A 2 24.47 -13.81 -21.24
N ALA A 3 24.05 -14.12 -20.03
CA ALA A 3 24.99 -14.52 -19.00
C ALA A 3 25.80 -15.75 -19.52
N ASN A 4 27.03 -15.53 -19.91
CA ASN A 4 27.95 -16.56 -20.37
C ASN A 4 27.50 -17.34 -21.64
N ALA A 5 26.57 -16.80 -22.43
CA ALA A 5 26.16 -17.40 -23.69
C ALA A 5 26.93 -16.82 -24.89
N PRO A 6 27.16 -17.59 -25.96
CA PRO A 6 27.57 -17.04 -27.23
C PRO A 6 26.54 -16.05 -27.79
N PRO A 7 26.93 -15.15 -28.72
CA PRO A 7 25.96 -14.24 -29.35
C PRO A 7 24.78 -15.01 -29.94
N ALA A 8 23.56 -14.48 -29.80
CA ALA A 8 22.34 -15.15 -30.22
C ALA A 8 22.34 -15.64 -31.67
N ALA A 9 23.02 -14.91 -32.56
CA ALA A 9 23.16 -15.29 -33.98
C ALA A 9 24.05 -16.55 -34.22
N SER A 10 24.84 -16.96 -33.23
CA SER A 10 25.72 -18.14 -33.29
C SER A 10 25.27 -19.29 -32.38
N LEU A 11 24.14 -19.12 -31.68
CA LEU A 11 23.59 -20.15 -30.80
C LEU A 11 22.97 -21.29 -31.63
N GLY A 12 23.48 -22.50 -31.41
CA GLY A 12 22.90 -23.75 -31.87
C GLY A 12 22.36 -24.56 -30.69
N TRP A 13 21.68 -25.65 -30.99
CA TRP A 13 21.14 -26.56 -29.97
C TRP A 13 22.27 -27.26 -29.17
N ASP A 14 23.46 -27.34 -29.70
CA ASP A 14 24.68 -27.98 -29.18
C ASP A 14 25.76 -26.95 -28.75
N SER A 15 25.41 -25.69 -28.61
CA SER A 15 26.36 -24.66 -28.20
C SER A 15 26.78 -24.84 -26.74
N ASP A 16 28.06 -24.64 -26.47
CA ASP A 16 28.60 -24.57 -25.13
C ASP A 16 28.47 -23.13 -24.57
N ALA A 17 28.49 -23.00 -23.25
CA ALA A 17 28.62 -21.72 -22.58
C ALA A 17 29.98 -21.08 -22.85
N SER A 18 30.06 -19.77 -22.97
CA SER A 18 31.32 -19.05 -23.25
C SER A 18 32.30 -19.02 -22.06
N SER A 19 31.78 -19.24 -20.85
CA SER A 19 32.58 -19.36 -19.62
C SER A 19 31.80 -20.10 -18.53
N SER A 20 32.51 -20.59 -17.50
CA SER A 20 31.87 -21.20 -16.33
C SER A 20 31.27 -20.13 -15.41
N ASN A 21 30.20 -20.50 -14.73
CA ASN A 21 29.64 -19.71 -13.62
C ASN A 21 30.20 -20.26 -12.29
N PRO A 22 30.89 -19.46 -11.46
CA PRO A 22 31.43 -19.94 -10.18
C PRO A 22 30.32 -20.39 -9.23
N ASP A 23 30.56 -21.45 -8.45
CA ASP A 23 29.60 -21.99 -7.48
C ASP A 23 29.08 -20.95 -6.47
N THR A 24 29.93 -19.98 -6.11
CA THR A 24 29.54 -18.88 -5.22
C THR A 24 28.48 -17.96 -5.81
N ARG A 25 28.35 -17.88 -7.14
CA ARG A 25 27.31 -17.12 -7.84
C ARG A 25 26.10 -17.99 -8.20
N ALA A 26 26.28 -19.30 -8.29
CA ALA A 26 25.22 -20.22 -8.69
C ALA A 26 24.06 -20.29 -7.68
N ILE A 27 24.27 -19.85 -6.44
CA ILE A 27 23.25 -19.77 -5.38
C ILE A 27 22.55 -18.42 -5.31
N GLU A 28 22.96 -17.44 -6.08
CA GLU A 28 22.33 -16.12 -6.15
C GLU A 28 21.41 -16.05 -7.37
N PHE A 29 20.19 -15.52 -7.16
CA PHE A 29 19.31 -15.26 -8.29
C PHE A 29 19.81 -14.04 -9.07
N GLU A 30 19.92 -14.19 -10.37
CA GLU A 30 20.22 -13.11 -11.29
C GLU A 30 18.92 -12.62 -11.93
N GLU A 31 18.62 -11.32 -11.78
CA GLU A 31 17.41 -10.71 -12.33
C GLU A 31 17.65 -10.21 -13.75
N PHE A 32 16.71 -10.51 -14.63
CA PHE A 32 16.72 -10.06 -16.02
C PHE A 32 15.43 -9.31 -16.34
N ASP A 33 15.53 -8.03 -16.66
CA ASP A 33 14.40 -7.23 -17.11
C ASP A 33 13.99 -7.63 -18.53
N LEU A 34 12.76 -8.14 -18.64
CA LEU A 34 12.14 -8.54 -19.91
C LEU A 34 11.08 -7.54 -20.39
N SER A 35 10.98 -6.36 -19.79
CA SER A 35 9.93 -5.37 -20.06
C SER A 35 9.88 -4.95 -21.54
N GLU A 36 11.02 -4.88 -22.21
CA GLU A 36 11.08 -4.58 -23.65
C GLU A 36 10.40 -5.63 -24.54
N HIS A 37 10.18 -6.84 -23.99
CA HIS A 37 9.59 -7.95 -24.72
C HIS A 37 8.12 -8.21 -24.41
N ILE A 38 7.50 -7.39 -23.53
CA ILE A 38 6.06 -7.51 -23.16
C ILE A 38 5.15 -7.49 -24.40
N SER A 39 5.51 -6.73 -25.43
CA SER A 39 4.75 -6.67 -26.67
C SER A 39 4.68 -7.99 -27.46
N LEU A 40 5.52 -8.96 -27.11
CA LEU A 40 5.49 -10.32 -27.71
C LEU A 40 4.43 -11.21 -27.05
N LEU A 41 3.95 -10.86 -25.86
CA LEU A 41 2.89 -11.60 -25.19
C LEU A 41 1.57 -11.45 -25.94
N ARG A 42 0.79 -12.51 -25.95
CA ARG A 42 -0.54 -12.59 -26.59
C ARG A 42 -1.58 -13.05 -25.61
N ASP A 43 -2.83 -12.74 -25.89
CA ASP A 43 -3.95 -13.28 -25.13
C ASP A 43 -3.92 -14.81 -25.19
N GLY A 44 -4.09 -15.44 -24.02
CA GLY A 44 -4.07 -16.89 -23.88
C GLY A 44 -2.72 -17.45 -23.45
N VAL A 45 -2.36 -18.61 -23.98
CA VAL A 45 -1.13 -19.34 -23.57
C VAL A 45 0.09 -18.75 -24.23
N ASN A 46 1.06 -18.36 -23.41
CA ASN A 46 2.40 -17.97 -23.83
C ASN A 46 3.39 -19.03 -23.34
N VAL A 47 4.44 -19.29 -24.13
CA VAL A 47 5.48 -20.25 -23.79
C VAL A 47 6.80 -19.53 -23.69
N LEU A 48 7.45 -19.60 -22.54
CA LEU A 48 8.82 -19.18 -22.33
C LEU A 48 9.74 -20.41 -22.51
N ALA A 49 10.62 -20.37 -23.48
CA ALA A 49 11.64 -21.39 -23.67
C ALA A 49 12.99 -20.88 -23.14
N ILE A 50 13.64 -21.68 -22.32
CA ILE A 50 14.95 -21.36 -21.74
C ILE A 50 15.93 -22.42 -22.20
N GLN A 51 17.01 -22.00 -22.86
CA GLN A 51 18.11 -22.88 -23.21
C GLN A 51 19.19 -22.74 -22.15
N GLY A 52 19.48 -23.81 -21.44
CA GLY A 52 20.63 -23.90 -20.55
C GLY A 52 21.86 -24.39 -21.32
N LEU A 53 22.98 -23.74 -21.12
CA LEU A 53 24.24 -24.09 -21.74
C LEU A 53 25.23 -24.50 -20.65
N ASN A 54 25.96 -25.60 -20.89
CA ASN A 54 27.08 -26.02 -20.06
C ASN A 54 28.39 -25.62 -20.72
N VAL A 55 29.44 -25.39 -19.97
CA VAL A 55 30.75 -24.99 -20.46
C VAL A 55 31.48 -26.15 -21.22
N SER A 56 31.09 -27.38 -20.95
CA SER A 56 31.56 -28.56 -21.65
C SER A 56 30.71 -29.79 -21.34
N MET A 57 30.78 -30.83 -22.13
CA MET A 57 30.11 -32.12 -21.87
C MET A 57 30.61 -32.85 -20.63
N SER A 58 31.77 -32.51 -20.11
CA SER A 58 32.34 -33.12 -18.90
C SER A 58 32.07 -32.31 -17.63
N SER A 59 31.46 -31.18 -17.73
CA SER A 59 30.98 -30.39 -16.57
C SER A 59 29.78 -31.08 -15.96
N ASN A 60 29.79 -31.26 -14.66
CA ASN A 60 28.70 -31.86 -13.88
C ASN A 60 27.87 -30.83 -13.09
N ASP A 61 28.21 -29.54 -13.24
CA ASP A 61 27.58 -28.44 -12.54
C ASP A 61 26.61 -27.72 -13.49
N PHE A 62 25.33 -28.06 -13.41
CA PHE A 62 24.29 -27.46 -14.22
C PHE A 62 23.06 -27.20 -13.39
N LEU A 63 22.75 -25.92 -13.16
CA LEU A 63 21.55 -25.51 -12.43
C LEU A 63 20.76 -24.49 -13.27
N VAL A 64 19.50 -24.79 -13.54
CA VAL A 64 18.52 -23.85 -14.12
C VAL A 64 17.28 -23.87 -13.25
N ASN A 65 17.04 -22.77 -12.55
CA ASN A 65 15.86 -22.59 -11.70
C ASN A 65 15.19 -21.24 -12.00
N PRO A 66 14.46 -21.13 -13.12
CA PRO A 66 13.85 -19.89 -13.52
C PRO A 66 12.61 -19.59 -12.70
N VAL A 67 12.48 -18.34 -12.27
CA VAL A 67 11.25 -17.74 -11.75
C VAL A 67 10.87 -16.64 -12.71
N LEU A 68 9.67 -16.70 -13.28
CA LEU A 68 9.11 -15.63 -14.10
C LEU A 68 8.09 -14.86 -13.28
N GLU A 69 8.36 -13.59 -13.08
CA GLU A 69 7.45 -12.69 -12.39
C GLU A 69 6.87 -11.69 -13.39
N LEU A 70 5.55 -11.58 -13.43
CA LEU A 70 4.85 -10.53 -14.13
C LEU A 70 4.37 -9.53 -13.09
N ILE A 71 4.96 -8.36 -13.08
CA ILE A 71 4.49 -7.24 -12.26
C ILE A 71 3.57 -6.40 -13.14
N ASP A 72 2.27 -6.59 -12.98
CA ASP A 72 1.29 -5.67 -13.59
C ASP A 72 1.26 -4.41 -12.74
N LEU A 73 1.97 -3.40 -13.20
CA LEU A 73 1.92 -2.08 -12.56
C LEU A 73 0.62 -1.31 -12.92
N GLY A 74 -0.29 -1.96 -13.65
CA GLY A 74 -1.44 -1.28 -14.24
C GLY A 74 -1.00 -0.19 -15.25
N PRO A 75 -1.90 0.58 -15.80
CA PRO A 75 -1.53 1.77 -16.55
C PRO A 75 -0.76 2.69 -15.58
N VAL A 76 0.57 2.77 -15.75
CA VAL A 76 1.43 3.70 -14.98
C VAL A 76 1.07 5.10 -15.41
N ASN A 77 -0.09 5.57 -14.97
CA ASN A 77 -0.34 6.98 -14.89
C ASN A 77 0.56 7.46 -13.73
N ALA A 78 1.72 8.01 -14.07
CA ALA A 78 2.76 8.42 -13.12
C ALA A 78 2.28 9.45 -12.08
N GLU A 79 0.98 9.78 -12.08
CA GLU A 79 0.33 10.76 -11.21
C GLU A 79 -0.77 10.18 -10.31
N VAL A 80 -1.17 8.93 -10.45
CA VAL A 80 -2.22 8.36 -9.57
C VAL A 80 -1.56 7.65 -8.41
N ARG A 81 -1.42 8.35 -7.29
CA ARG A 81 -1.10 7.72 -6.00
C ARG A 81 -2.33 6.95 -5.55
N GLN A 82 -2.19 5.66 -5.32
CA GLN A 82 -3.23 4.83 -4.74
C GLN A 82 -2.94 4.56 -3.26
N TYR A 83 -3.99 4.61 -2.47
CA TYR A 83 -3.97 4.29 -1.05
C TYR A 83 -4.65 2.95 -0.83
N PHE A 84 -4.09 2.10 0.01
CA PHE A 84 -4.61 0.75 0.28
C PHE A 84 -5.13 0.68 1.71
N ILE A 85 -6.36 0.19 1.86
CA ILE A 85 -7.03 0.06 3.16
C ILE A 85 -6.37 -1.04 4.01
N GLU A 86 -5.92 -2.12 3.36
CA GLU A 86 -5.29 -3.25 4.02
C GLU A 86 -3.93 -3.56 3.37
N PRO A 87 -2.88 -3.76 4.18
CA PRO A 87 -1.61 -4.26 3.66
C PRO A 87 -1.77 -5.71 3.22
N THR A 88 -1.13 -6.08 2.10
CA THR A 88 -1.13 -7.44 1.55
C THR A 88 0.28 -8.02 1.49
N PRO A 89 0.95 -8.28 2.64
CA PRO A 89 2.32 -8.77 2.64
C PRO A 89 2.44 -10.11 1.91
N GLY A 90 3.32 -10.19 0.93
CA GLY A 90 3.56 -11.41 0.16
C GLY A 90 2.49 -11.74 -0.88
N GLY A 91 1.58 -10.82 -1.20
CA GLY A 91 0.56 -10.97 -2.23
C GLY A 91 0.37 -9.69 -3.05
N PRO A 92 -0.31 -9.76 -4.20
CA PRO A 92 -0.62 -8.58 -4.98
C PRO A 92 -1.53 -7.63 -4.20
N ASN A 93 -1.28 -6.33 -4.31
CA ASN A 93 -2.14 -5.32 -3.72
C ASN A 93 -3.57 -5.44 -4.29
N ARG A 94 -4.57 -5.25 -3.43
CA ARG A 94 -5.96 -5.12 -3.86
C ARG A 94 -6.15 -3.77 -4.55
N GLN A 95 -7.33 -3.59 -5.15
CA GLN A 95 -7.69 -2.30 -5.73
C GLN A 95 -7.57 -1.20 -4.66
N GLY A 96 -6.75 -0.20 -4.94
CA GLY A 96 -6.58 0.97 -4.08
C GLY A 96 -7.65 2.04 -4.33
N VAL A 97 -7.65 3.07 -3.50
CA VAL A 97 -8.45 4.28 -3.66
C VAL A 97 -7.54 5.46 -3.99
N ASP A 98 -8.07 6.45 -4.70
CA ASP A 98 -7.27 7.55 -5.25
C ASP A 98 -7.09 8.72 -4.28
N SER A 99 -7.78 8.69 -3.14
CA SER A 99 -7.79 9.79 -2.18
C SER A 99 -7.90 9.32 -0.73
N VAL A 100 -7.57 10.23 0.18
CA VAL A 100 -7.77 10.10 1.61
C VAL A 100 -8.79 11.16 2.02
N SER A 101 -9.74 10.80 2.87
CA SER A 101 -10.70 11.73 3.43
C SER A 101 -9.98 12.81 4.25
N PRO A 102 -10.45 14.05 4.26
CA PRO A 102 -9.83 15.12 5.03
C PRO A 102 -9.98 14.91 6.54
N ASP A 103 -9.20 15.65 7.31
CA ASP A 103 -9.29 15.60 8.77
C ASP A 103 -10.51 16.34 9.31
N PRO A 104 -11.04 15.94 10.47
CA PRO A 104 -12.11 16.67 11.12
C PRO A 104 -11.57 17.97 11.76
N ILE A 105 -12.37 19.03 11.64
CA ILE A 105 -12.13 20.36 12.24
C ILE A 105 -13.00 20.48 13.49
N PHE A 106 -12.40 20.88 14.61
CA PHE A 106 -13.08 21.05 15.90
C PHE A 106 -13.26 22.54 16.20
N SER A 107 -14.44 22.93 16.69
CA SER A 107 -14.69 24.31 17.10
C SER A 107 -13.92 24.74 18.35
N HIS A 108 -13.43 23.78 19.14
CA HIS A 108 -12.70 24.03 20.39
C HIS A 108 -11.44 23.16 20.46
N ASP A 109 -10.33 23.73 20.88
CA ASP A 109 -9.10 22.98 21.15
C ASP A 109 -9.14 22.26 22.49
N SER A 110 -8.16 21.37 22.73
CA SER A 110 -8.02 20.72 24.03
C SER A 110 -7.78 21.76 25.14
N GLY A 111 -8.46 21.58 26.28
CA GLY A 111 -8.32 22.55 27.36
C GLY A 111 -9.26 22.30 28.53
N ALA A 112 -9.24 23.25 29.48
CA ALA A 112 -10.16 23.28 30.64
C ALA A 112 -11.25 24.28 30.38
N TYR A 113 -12.49 23.86 30.58
CA TYR A 113 -13.71 24.66 30.31
C TYR A 113 -14.63 24.69 31.52
N GLY A 114 -15.27 25.84 31.75
CA GLY A 114 -16.30 25.99 32.79
C GLY A 114 -17.69 25.79 32.21
N GLY A 115 -18.55 25.07 32.92
CA GLY A 115 -19.93 24.82 32.49
C GLY A 115 -20.04 23.78 31.37
N ASN A 116 -21.17 23.73 30.67
CA ASN A 116 -21.40 22.80 29.56
C ASN A 116 -20.71 23.30 28.29
N LEU A 117 -19.93 22.46 27.67
CA LEU A 117 -19.23 22.74 26.40
C LEU A 117 -20.01 22.05 25.26
N MET A 118 -20.29 22.80 24.19
CA MET A 118 -20.84 22.26 22.95
C MET A 118 -19.76 22.32 21.87
N VAL A 119 -19.30 21.17 21.41
CA VAL A 119 -18.26 21.07 20.40
C VAL A 119 -18.89 20.79 19.05
N GLU A 120 -18.64 21.66 18.09
CA GLU A 120 -19.01 21.45 16.70
C GLU A 120 -17.85 20.80 15.95
N LEU A 121 -18.20 19.85 15.07
CA LEU A 121 -17.28 19.21 14.14
C LEU A 121 -17.62 19.61 12.72
N ALA A 122 -16.60 19.91 11.95
CA ALA A 122 -16.73 20.22 10.53
C ALA A 122 -15.67 19.45 9.74
N THR A 123 -15.86 19.34 8.44
CA THR A 123 -14.88 18.81 7.51
C THR A 123 -15.14 19.36 6.11
N GLU A 124 -14.16 19.25 5.25
CA GLU A 124 -14.29 19.55 3.83
C GLU A 124 -14.68 18.27 3.05
N GLY A 125 -15.27 18.45 1.87
CA GLY A 125 -15.59 17.36 0.95
C GLY A 125 -17.09 17.02 0.90
N GLU A 126 -17.57 16.82 -0.31
CA GLU A 126 -18.95 16.42 -0.57
C GLU A 126 -19.17 14.96 -0.14
N GLY A 127 -20.30 14.69 0.51
CA GLY A 127 -20.64 13.34 0.99
C GLY A 127 -19.84 12.88 2.21
N ALA A 128 -19.09 13.78 2.86
CA ALA A 128 -18.30 13.44 4.04
C ALA A 128 -19.19 13.07 5.24
N VAL A 129 -18.86 11.98 5.91
CA VAL A 129 -19.48 11.51 7.14
C VAL A 129 -18.45 11.57 8.25
N ILE A 130 -18.72 12.35 9.31
CA ILE A 130 -17.90 12.40 10.51
C ILE A 130 -18.46 11.38 11.51
N ARG A 131 -17.60 10.53 12.06
CA ARG A 131 -17.92 9.67 13.20
C ARG A 131 -17.03 10.02 14.37
N TYR A 132 -17.55 9.84 15.58
CA TYR A 132 -16.82 10.23 16.78
C TYR A 132 -17.03 9.27 17.96
N THR A 133 -16.15 9.38 18.94
CA THR A 133 -16.21 8.75 20.27
C THR A 133 -15.91 9.79 21.34
N LEU A 134 -16.37 9.57 22.58
CA LEU A 134 -16.13 10.46 23.73
C LEU A 134 -15.14 9.88 24.75
N ASP A 135 -14.68 8.65 24.51
CA ASP A 135 -13.78 7.90 25.40
C ASP A 135 -12.33 7.86 24.90
N GLY A 136 -12.03 8.54 23.78
CA GLY A 136 -10.72 8.57 23.16
C GLY A 136 -10.38 7.37 22.28
N THR A 137 -11.28 6.41 22.12
CA THR A 137 -11.09 5.32 21.18
C THR A 137 -11.16 5.83 19.73
N ILE A 138 -10.46 5.13 18.83
CA ILE A 138 -10.47 5.48 17.39
C ILE A 138 -11.87 5.15 16.82
N PRO A 139 -12.57 6.13 16.22
CA PRO A 139 -13.86 5.88 15.59
C PRO A 139 -13.75 4.87 14.44
N ASP A 140 -14.73 3.97 14.37
CA ASP A 140 -14.89 2.98 13.31
C ASP A 140 -16.27 3.09 12.63
N ALA A 141 -16.58 2.14 11.73
CA ALA A 141 -17.85 2.12 11.00
C ALA A 141 -19.08 1.97 11.87
N SER A 142 -18.94 1.52 13.13
CA SER A 142 -20.01 1.35 14.10
C SER A 142 -20.16 2.54 15.05
N SER A 143 -19.17 3.46 15.07
CA SER A 143 -19.16 4.63 15.94
C SER A 143 -20.26 5.63 15.57
N GLU A 144 -20.64 6.47 16.52
CA GLU A 144 -21.71 7.45 16.36
C GLU A 144 -21.44 8.45 15.22
N VAL A 145 -22.47 8.71 14.43
CA VAL A 145 -22.41 9.68 13.32
C VAL A 145 -22.68 11.08 13.86
N TYR A 146 -21.83 12.01 13.54
CA TYR A 146 -22.02 13.41 13.89
C TYR A 146 -23.22 14.00 13.12
N ALA A 147 -24.24 14.42 13.87
CA ALA A 147 -25.44 15.04 13.34
C ALA A 147 -25.67 16.47 13.87
N GLY A 148 -24.80 16.96 14.76
CA GLY A 148 -24.89 18.28 15.37
C GLY A 148 -23.98 18.41 16.58
N PRO A 149 -23.95 19.58 17.26
CA PRO A 149 -23.00 19.87 18.34
C PRO A 149 -22.98 18.79 19.42
N VAL A 150 -21.79 18.32 19.78
CA VAL A 150 -21.58 17.29 20.81
C VAL A 150 -21.47 17.95 22.17
N ALA A 151 -22.35 17.55 23.10
CA ALA A 151 -22.36 18.06 24.48
C ALA A 151 -21.26 17.35 25.30
N VAL A 152 -20.30 18.10 25.80
CA VAL A 152 -19.28 17.64 26.74
C VAL A 152 -19.61 18.17 28.11
N THR A 153 -20.16 17.30 28.97
CA THR A 153 -20.65 17.66 30.33
C THR A 153 -19.75 17.17 31.46
N ALA A 154 -18.76 16.30 31.12
CA ALA A 154 -17.76 15.76 32.01
C ALA A 154 -16.41 15.71 31.29
N ALA A 155 -15.32 15.45 32.01
CA ALA A 155 -14.03 15.25 31.39
C ALA A 155 -14.10 14.11 30.35
N ALA A 156 -13.71 14.42 29.12
CA ALA A 156 -13.81 13.51 27.99
C ALA A 156 -12.71 13.75 26.97
N THR A 157 -12.39 12.72 26.20
CA THR A 157 -11.58 12.83 25.00
C THR A 157 -12.45 12.55 23.79
N LEU A 158 -12.81 13.60 23.08
CA LEU A 158 -13.54 13.52 21.82
C LEU A 158 -12.56 13.20 20.71
N THR A 159 -12.70 12.03 20.11
CA THR A 159 -11.96 11.61 18.93
C THR A 159 -12.89 11.56 17.74
N ALA A 160 -12.52 12.15 16.63
CA ALA A 160 -13.33 12.16 15.42
C ALA A 160 -12.49 11.70 14.20
N ARG A 161 -13.18 11.14 13.22
CA ARG A 161 -12.61 10.69 11.96
C ARG A 161 -13.61 10.89 10.83
N VAL A 162 -13.12 11.15 9.62
CA VAL A 162 -13.95 11.43 8.45
C VAL A 162 -13.91 10.27 7.47
N TRP A 163 -15.04 9.97 6.87
CA TRP A 163 -15.21 9.01 5.77
C TRP A 163 -15.86 9.68 4.57
N ILE A 164 -15.29 9.47 3.41
CA ILE A 164 -15.90 9.78 2.11
C ILE A 164 -15.91 8.48 1.30
N GLU A 165 -17.03 8.18 0.67
CA GLU A 165 -17.15 6.98 -0.17
C GLU A 165 -16.10 7.00 -1.31
N GLY A 166 -15.42 5.89 -1.54
CA GLY A 166 -14.34 5.78 -2.52
C GLY A 166 -12.99 6.35 -2.09
N SER A 167 -12.86 6.82 -0.84
CA SER A 167 -11.61 7.31 -0.26
C SER A 167 -11.16 6.46 0.93
N LEU A 168 -9.86 6.50 1.23
CA LEU A 168 -9.39 5.98 2.51
C LEU A 168 -9.93 6.88 3.64
N PRO A 169 -10.36 6.33 4.78
CA PRO A 169 -10.73 7.16 5.93
C PRO A 169 -9.60 8.10 6.35
N GLY A 170 -9.93 9.34 6.69
CA GLY A 170 -8.97 10.35 7.15
C GLY A 170 -8.25 9.92 8.43
N GLU A 171 -7.33 10.74 8.92
CA GLU A 171 -6.72 10.50 10.22
C GLU A 171 -7.72 10.71 11.35
N SER A 172 -7.52 10.01 12.47
CA SER A 172 -8.30 10.25 13.68
C SER A 172 -7.69 11.40 14.47
N VAL A 173 -8.48 12.43 14.71
CA VAL A 173 -8.06 13.61 15.49
C VAL A 173 -8.75 13.61 16.83
N SER A 174 -7.98 13.78 17.91
CA SER A 174 -8.49 13.79 19.28
C SER A 174 -8.34 15.17 19.94
N ARG A 175 -9.33 15.53 20.75
CA ARG A 175 -9.30 16.71 21.65
C ARG A 175 -9.76 16.30 23.03
N SER A 176 -9.00 16.69 24.06
CA SER A 176 -9.32 16.39 25.46
C SER A 176 -9.87 17.63 26.15
N TYR A 177 -11.02 17.46 26.78
CA TYR A 177 -11.74 18.52 27.49
C TYR A 177 -11.83 18.16 28.97
N LEU A 178 -11.35 19.07 29.82
CA LEU A 178 -11.48 18.98 31.26
C LEU A 178 -12.58 19.96 31.72
N MET A 179 -13.64 19.45 32.33
CA MET A 179 -14.72 20.29 32.82
C MET A 179 -14.40 20.73 34.23
N LEU A 180 -14.31 22.06 34.44
CA LEU A 180 -14.10 22.64 35.75
C LEU A 180 -15.44 22.74 36.46
N SER A 181 -15.52 22.25 37.71
CA SER A 181 -16.67 22.48 38.57
C SER A 181 -16.67 23.91 39.10
N ASP A 182 -17.84 24.53 39.25
CA ASP A 182 -17.99 25.87 39.77
C ASP A 182 -17.52 26.05 41.24
N SER A 183 -17.00 24.97 41.85
CA SER A 183 -16.54 24.95 43.24
C SER A 183 -15.08 25.31 43.47
N VAL A 184 -14.33 25.69 42.43
CA VAL A 184 -12.94 26.22 42.58
C VAL A 184 -13.01 27.75 42.58
N GLN A 185 -13.26 28.33 43.76
CA GLN A 185 -12.98 29.74 44.07
C GLN A 185 -11.63 29.88 44.74
#